data_2af04c4e7bdc543e6ecbe7a8d16cb1b8
#
_entry.id   2af04c4e7bdc543e6ecbe7a8d16cb1b8
#
_cell.length_a   1.000
_cell.length_b   1.000
_cell.length_c   1.000
_cell.angle_alpha   90.00
_cell.angle_beta   90.00
_cell.angle_gamma   90.00
#
_symmetry.space_group_name_H-M   'P 1'
#
loop_
_entity.id
_entity.type
_entity.pdbx_description
1 polymer ?
#
loop_
_entity_poly.entity_id
_entity_poly.type
_entity_poly.pdbx_seq_one_letter_code
_entity_poly.pdbx_strand_id
1 'polypeptide(L)'
;MQQPFFPTHNDFERRNFLICDGSLCIIDHQDLNIAPIGIDLASLLFDHDFSFDDKFIDAALSKHIGMNALNFTSEELKTSTLVALAHRSMRIVGTFICYFENGHLLNRKKDIDKFLNRIVYSLDELNYSQQSKLIKRLL
;
A
#
# COMPACT_ATOMS: atom_id res chain seq x y z
N MET A 1 7.65 2.33 17.24
CA MET A 1 8.08 3.49 16.43
C MET A 1 6.85 4.35 16.14
N GLN A 2 6.86 5.63 16.48
CA GLN A 2 5.79 6.55 16.06
C GLN A 2 6.04 6.91 14.59
N GLN A 3 5.08 6.56 13.73
CA GLN A 3 5.16 6.99 12.33
C GLN A 3 4.81 8.48 12.25
N PRO A 4 5.55 9.28 11.49
CA PRO A 4 5.21 10.67 11.26
C PRO A 4 3.97 10.79 10.38
N PHE A 5 3.20 11.85 10.60
CA PHE A 5 1.96 12.15 9.93
C PHE A 5 2.17 13.27 8.92
N PHE A 6 1.63 13.06 7.73
CA PHE A 6 1.71 14.02 6.61
C PHE A 6 0.35 14.17 5.94
N PRO A 7 0.13 15.22 5.15
CA PRO A 7 -0.99 15.28 4.22
C PRO A 7 -0.94 14.07 3.28
N THR A 8 -1.98 13.27 3.27
CA THR A 8 -2.10 12.05 2.47
C THR A 8 -3.41 12.04 1.69
N HIS A 9 -3.35 11.47 0.49
CA HIS A 9 -4.49 11.27 -0.38
C HIS A 9 -5.38 10.10 0.07
N ASN A 10 -4.81 9.11 0.78
CA ASN A 10 -5.41 7.84 1.25
C ASN A 10 -5.80 6.84 0.17
N ASP A 11 -5.99 7.26 -1.06
CA ASP A 11 -6.26 6.40 -2.21
C ASP A 11 -5.36 6.80 -3.40
N PHE A 12 -4.05 6.96 -3.14
CA PHE A 12 -3.05 7.41 -4.10
C PHE A 12 -2.67 6.27 -5.05
N GLU A 13 -3.63 5.87 -5.89
CA GLU A 13 -3.51 4.77 -6.84
C GLU A 13 -3.48 5.27 -8.27
N ARG A 14 -2.89 4.46 -9.16
CA ARG A 14 -2.78 4.77 -10.59
C ARG A 14 -4.12 5.10 -11.25
N ARG A 15 -5.22 4.47 -10.84
CA ARG A 15 -6.58 4.75 -11.35
C ARG A 15 -7.04 6.18 -11.08
N ASN A 16 -6.45 6.84 -10.08
CA ASN A 16 -6.75 8.23 -9.70
C ASN A 16 -5.78 9.23 -10.35
N PHE A 17 -4.99 8.78 -11.33
CA PHE A 17 -4.08 9.60 -12.12
C PHE A 17 -4.60 9.74 -13.54
N LEU A 18 -4.77 10.98 -13.98
CA LEU A 18 -5.19 11.33 -15.34
C LEU A 18 -4.12 12.18 -16.02
N ILE A 19 -4.05 12.10 -17.32
CA ILE A 19 -3.27 13.05 -18.13
C ILE A 19 -4.25 14.06 -18.73
N CYS A 20 -4.13 15.31 -18.29
CA CYS A 20 -4.94 16.43 -18.75
C CYS A 20 -4.00 17.47 -19.39
N ASP A 21 -4.16 17.71 -20.67
CA ASP A 21 -3.34 18.66 -21.44
C ASP A 21 -1.82 18.42 -21.28
N GLY A 22 -1.40 17.16 -21.27
CA GLY A 22 0.01 16.76 -21.10
C GLY A 22 0.54 16.85 -19.65
N SER A 23 -0.28 17.21 -18.70
CA SER A 23 0.06 17.29 -17.27
C SER A 23 -0.61 16.17 -16.47
N LEU A 24 0.06 15.70 -15.42
CA LEU A 24 -0.51 14.73 -14.49
C LEU A 24 -1.51 15.44 -13.57
N CYS A 25 -2.76 14.95 -13.59
CA CYS A 25 -3.83 15.38 -12.69
C CYS A 25 -4.15 14.26 -11.73
N ILE A 26 -4.26 14.58 -10.45
CA ILE A 26 -4.68 13.65 -9.40
C ILE A 26 -6.13 13.98 -9.06
N ILE A 27 -6.99 12.96 -9.07
CA ILE A 27 -8.42 13.08 -8.77
C ILE A 27 -8.78 12.26 -7.52
N ASP A 28 -10.03 12.34 -7.09
CA ASP A 28 -10.57 11.54 -5.99
C ASP A 28 -9.94 11.89 -4.62
N HIS A 29 -9.78 13.20 -4.36
CA HIS A 29 -9.07 13.74 -3.20
C HIS A 29 -10.00 14.12 -2.01
N GLN A 30 -11.27 13.65 -2.01
CA GLN A 30 -12.22 13.95 -0.93
C GLN A 30 -11.82 13.33 0.43
N ASP A 31 -10.97 12.30 0.42
CA ASP A 31 -10.48 11.64 1.63
C ASP A 31 -9.11 12.17 2.10
N LEU A 32 -8.68 13.32 1.55
CA LEU A 32 -7.42 13.97 1.92
C LEU A 32 -7.42 14.28 3.42
N ASN A 33 -6.43 13.78 4.14
CA ASN A 33 -6.28 14.06 5.57
C ASN A 33 -4.81 14.01 6.02
N ILE A 34 -4.59 14.10 7.32
CA ILE A 34 -3.27 13.93 7.95
C ILE A 34 -3.17 12.50 8.44
N ALA A 35 -2.29 11.71 7.82
CA ALA A 35 -2.15 10.28 8.09
C ALA A 35 -0.66 9.83 8.02
N PRO A 36 -0.34 8.57 8.41
CA PRO A 36 1.02 8.06 8.34
C PRO A 36 1.60 8.13 6.91
N ILE A 37 2.86 8.56 6.81
CA ILE A 37 3.57 8.81 5.54
C ILE A 37 3.57 7.58 4.60
N GLY A 38 3.52 6.37 5.14
CA GLY A 38 3.57 5.14 4.33
C GLY A 38 2.31 4.84 3.54
N ILE A 39 1.17 5.49 3.81
CA ILE A 39 -0.14 5.12 3.23
C ILE A 39 -0.16 5.33 1.71
N ASP A 40 0.20 6.52 1.24
CA ASP A 40 0.19 6.83 -0.19
C ASP A 40 1.31 6.10 -0.92
N LEU A 41 2.47 5.93 -0.29
CA LEU A 41 3.58 5.15 -0.84
C LEU A 41 3.19 3.67 -1.01
N ALA A 42 2.52 3.08 -0.03
CA ALA A 42 2.02 1.71 -0.13
C ALA A 42 0.97 1.58 -1.25
N SER A 43 0.08 2.56 -1.41
CA SER A 43 -0.93 2.56 -2.46
C SER A 43 -0.32 2.63 -3.86
N LEU A 44 0.69 3.49 -4.05
CA LEU A 44 1.34 3.71 -5.33
C LEU A 44 2.30 2.57 -5.70
N LEU A 45 3.18 2.17 -4.77
CA LEU A 45 4.24 1.20 -5.05
C LEU A 45 3.74 -0.24 -5.11
N PHE A 46 2.60 -0.53 -4.47
CA PHE A 46 1.94 -1.83 -4.48
C PHE A 46 0.53 -1.71 -5.08
N ASP A 47 0.45 -1.10 -6.27
CA ASP A 47 -0.80 -0.91 -7.01
C ASP A 47 -1.56 -2.22 -7.24
N HIS A 48 -2.89 -2.13 -7.37
CA HIS A 48 -3.78 -3.29 -7.54
C HIS A 48 -3.40 -4.18 -8.73
N ASP A 49 -3.04 -3.56 -9.85
CA ASP A 49 -2.86 -4.25 -11.13
C ASP A 49 -1.41 -4.32 -11.57
N PHE A 50 -0.51 -3.62 -10.87
CA PHE A 50 0.90 -3.53 -11.24
C PHE A 50 1.80 -3.90 -10.07
N SER A 51 2.96 -4.50 -10.35
CA SER A 51 3.98 -4.85 -9.36
C SER A 51 5.32 -4.30 -9.82
N PHE A 52 5.97 -3.54 -8.95
CA PHE A 52 7.36 -3.14 -9.10
C PHE A 52 8.25 -4.16 -8.40
N ASP A 53 9.48 -4.32 -8.87
CA ASP A 53 10.48 -5.10 -8.17
C ASP A 53 11.05 -4.33 -6.95
N ASP A 54 11.70 -5.06 -6.03
CA ASP A 54 12.23 -4.47 -4.79
C ASP A 54 13.28 -3.40 -5.06
N LYS A 55 14.09 -3.54 -6.12
CA LYS A 55 15.11 -2.55 -6.49
C LYS A 55 14.47 -1.23 -6.90
N PHE A 56 13.39 -1.29 -7.66
CA PHE A 56 12.64 -0.09 -8.04
C PHE A 56 12.01 0.56 -6.81
N ILE A 57 11.41 -0.24 -5.92
CA ILE A 57 10.79 0.26 -4.69
C ILE A 57 11.82 0.98 -3.83
N ASP A 58 12.98 0.36 -3.57
CA ASP A 58 14.05 0.95 -2.78
C ASP A 58 14.59 2.25 -3.41
N ALA A 59 14.77 2.28 -4.73
CA ALA A 59 15.19 3.47 -5.45
C ALA A 59 14.16 4.60 -5.38
N ALA A 60 12.87 4.28 -5.51
CA ALA A 60 11.77 5.24 -5.43
C ALA A 60 11.68 5.87 -4.03
N LEU A 61 11.78 5.06 -2.97
CA LEU A 61 11.78 5.55 -1.58
C LEU A 61 12.99 6.46 -1.31
N SER A 62 14.18 6.06 -1.73
CA SER A 62 15.39 6.87 -1.58
C SER A 62 15.30 8.21 -2.33
N LYS A 63 14.76 8.19 -3.55
CA LYS A 63 14.52 9.40 -4.34
C LYS A 63 13.48 10.31 -3.68
N HIS A 64 12.40 9.75 -3.14
CA HIS A 64 11.36 10.51 -2.45
C HIS A 64 11.91 11.28 -1.25
N ILE A 65 12.78 10.65 -0.44
CA ILE A 65 13.47 11.29 0.68
C ILE A 65 14.31 12.48 0.19
N GLY A 66 15.15 12.25 -0.83
CA GLY A 66 16.04 13.28 -1.35
C GLY A 66 15.31 14.48 -1.95
N MET A 67 14.21 14.25 -2.68
CA MET A 67 13.44 15.32 -3.32
C MET A 67 12.64 16.19 -2.33
N ASN A 68 12.20 15.61 -1.22
CA ASN A 68 11.33 16.28 -0.25
C ASN A 68 12.08 16.72 1.02
N ALA A 69 13.41 16.57 1.07
CA ALA A 69 14.25 16.87 2.22
C ALA A 69 13.69 16.27 3.53
N LEU A 70 13.18 15.04 3.44
CA LEU A 70 12.59 14.36 4.59
C LEU A 70 13.69 13.93 5.55
N ASN A 71 13.46 14.14 6.82
CA ASN A 71 14.38 13.71 7.88
C ASN A 71 14.11 12.25 8.27
N PHE A 72 14.23 11.35 7.28
CA PHE A 72 14.07 9.90 7.42
C PHE A 72 15.20 9.17 6.73
N THR A 73 15.53 8.00 7.25
CA THR A 73 16.33 7.02 6.53
C THR A 73 15.43 6.25 5.54
N SER A 74 16.04 5.68 4.48
CA SER A 74 15.31 4.82 3.55
C SER A 74 14.68 3.61 4.24
N GLU A 75 15.33 3.07 5.27
CA GLU A 75 14.83 1.95 6.06
C GLU A 75 13.60 2.33 6.90
N GLU A 76 13.60 3.49 7.53
CA GLU A 76 12.43 3.99 8.27
C GLU A 76 11.23 4.23 7.35
N LEU A 77 11.47 4.80 6.16
CA LEU A 77 10.41 5.02 5.18
C LEU A 77 9.89 3.70 4.62
N LYS A 78 10.78 2.74 4.32
CA LYS A 78 10.42 1.38 3.91
C LYS A 78 9.57 0.68 4.97
N THR A 79 10.00 0.72 6.22
CA THR A 79 9.26 0.17 7.35
C THR A 79 7.85 0.77 7.45
N SER A 80 7.74 2.11 7.36
CA SER A 80 6.45 2.79 7.38
C SER A 80 5.54 2.38 6.21
N THR A 81 6.12 2.23 5.02
CA THR A 81 5.41 1.78 3.82
C THR A 81 4.92 0.33 3.96
N LEU A 82 5.74 -0.58 4.50
CA LEU A 82 5.37 -1.98 4.71
C LEU A 82 4.26 -2.14 5.76
N VAL A 83 4.32 -1.36 6.86
CA VAL A 83 3.23 -1.35 7.86
C VAL A 83 1.92 -0.87 7.23
N ALA A 84 1.97 0.20 6.43
CA ALA A 84 0.81 0.70 5.71
C ALA A 84 0.28 -0.30 4.67
N LEU A 85 1.18 -1.01 3.97
CA LEU A 85 0.82 -2.07 3.02
C LEU A 85 0.08 -3.22 3.70
N ALA A 86 0.58 -3.70 4.85
CA ALA A 86 -0.08 -4.74 5.63
C ALA A 86 -1.49 -4.30 6.06
N HIS A 87 -1.60 -3.11 6.66
CA HIS A 87 -2.87 -2.55 7.10
C HIS A 87 -3.87 -2.38 5.95
N ARG A 88 -3.45 -1.76 4.84
CA ARG A 88 -4.27 -1.56 3.65
C ARG A 88 -4.74 -2.91 3.08
N SER A 89 -3.84 -3.88 2.95
CA SER A 89 -4.17 -5.20 2.41
C SER A 89 -5.19 -5.94 3.29
N MET A 90 -5.04 -5.89 4.62
CA MET A 90 -6.02 -6.46 5.55
C MET A 90 -7.40 -5.82 5.39
N ARG A 91 -7.47 -4.49 5.27
CA ARG A 91 -8.73 -3.76 5.05
C ARG A 91 -9.41 -4.21 3.75
N ILE A 92 -8.64 -4.33 2.67
CA ILE A 92 -9.16 -4.77 1.36
C ILE A 92 -9.68 -6.20 1.42
N VAL A 93 -8.95 -7.13 2.05
CA VAL A 93 -9.40 -8.52 2.25
C VAL A 93 -10.72 -8.54 3.01
N GLY A 94 -10.83 -7.81 4.12
CA GLY A 94 -12.07 -7.72 4.89
C GLY A 94 -13.24 -7.18 4.07
N THR A 95 -13.00 -6.14 3.26
CA THR A 95 -14.01 -5.58 2.36
C THR A 95 -14.46 -6.60 1.32
N PHE A 96 -13.54 -7.32 0.68
CA PHE A 96 -13.89 -8.35 -0.31
C PHE A 96 -14.68 -9.50 0.31
N ILE A 97 -14.29 -9.98 1.49
CA ILE A 97 -15.04 -11.04 2.20
C ILE A 97 -16.48 -10.58 2.43
N CYS A 98 -16.68 -9.37 2.95
CA CYS A 98 -18.00 -8.80 3.18
C CYS A 98 -18.83 -8.73 1.88
N TYR A 99 -18.24 -8.29 0.77
CA TYR A 99 -18.92 -8.26 -0.53
C TYR A 99 -19.28 -9.66 -1.04
N PHE A 100 -18.40 -10.65 -0.86
CA PHE A 100 -18.66 -12.03 -1.30
C PHE A 100 -19.78 -12.70 -0.50
N GLU A 101 -19.82 -12.48 0.81
CA GLU A 101 -20.90 -12.97 1.67
C GLU A 101 -22.26 -12.42 1.24
N ASN A 102 -22.28 -11.23 0.66
CA ASN A 102 -23.48 -10.61 0.10
C ASN A 102 -23.71 -10.91 -1.40
N GLY A 103 -22.94 -11.85 -1.98
CA GLY A 103 -23.09 -12.26 -3.39
C GLY A 103 -22.53 -11.28 -4.42
N HIS A 104 -21.75 -10.28 -4.01
CA HIS A 104 -21.14 -9.30 -4.90
C HIS A 104 -19.68 -9.66 -5.25
N LEU A 105 -19.17 -9.12 -6.36
CA LEU A 105 -17.78 -9.20 -6.80
C LEU A 105 -17.17 -10.62 -6.87
N LEU A 106 -17.97 -11.66 -7.08
CA LEU A 106 -17.54 -13.07 -7.09
C LEU A 106 -16.44 -13.36 -8.14
N ASN A 107 -16.39 -12.59 -9.22
CA ASN A 107 -15.35 -12.67 -10.25
C ASN A 107 -13.98 -12.17 -9.77
N ARG A 108 -13.92 -11.45 -8.66
CA ARG A 108 -12.68 -10.91 -8.06
C ARG A 108 -12.15 -11.73 -6.88
N LYS A 109 -12.68 -12.92 -6.65
CA LYS A 109 -12.28 -13.79 -5.54
C LYS A 109 -10.76 -14.08 -5.53
N LYS A 110 -10.13 -14.22 -6.69
CA LYS A 110 -8.69 -14.37 -6.85
C LYS A 110 -7.85 -13.19 -6.32
N ASP A 111 -8.45 -12.02 -6.17
CA ASP A 111 -7.74 -10.85 -5.65
C ASP A 111 -7.46 -10.98 -4.15
N ILE A 112 -8.21 -11.80 -3.42
CA ILE A 112 -7.95 -12.10 -2.00
C ILE A 112 -6.53 -12.67 -1.84
N ASP A 113 -6.17 -13.68 -2.63
CA ASP A 113 -4.87 -14.33 -2.54
C ASP A 113 -3.73 -13.33 -2.77
N LYS A 114 -3.93 -12.40 -3.71
CA LYS A 114 -2.97 -11.32 -3.97
C LYS A 114 -2.75 -10.44 -2.73
N PHE A 115 -3.82 -10.03 -2.05
CA PHE A 115 -3.71 -9.20 -0.85
C PHE A 115 -3.21 -9.98 0.36
N LEU A 116 -3.57 -11.26 0.51
CA LEU A 116 -2.99 -12.14 1.53
C LEU A 116 -1.48 -12.29 1.33
N ASN A 117 -1.02 -12.47 0.10
CA ASN A 117 0.42 -12.52 -0.22
C ASN A 117 1.13 -11.21 0.10
N ARG A 118 0.50 -10.05 -0.10
CA ARG A 118 1.05 -8.74 0.30
C ARG A 118 1.16 -8.59 1.82
N ILE A 119 0.20 -9.10 2.58
CA ILE A 119 0.28 -9.15 4.03
C ILE A 119 1.46 -10.03 4.45
N VAL A 120 1.59 -11.22 3.88
CA VAL A 120 2.71 -12.13 4.14
C VAL A 120 4.04 -11.47 3.84
N TYR A 121 4.19 -10.87 2.65
CA TYR A 121 5.40 -10.14 2.26
C TYR A 121 5.76 -9.04 3.27
N SER A 122 4.79 -8.20 3.62
CA SER A 122 5.01 -7.12 4.60
C SER A 122 5.43 -7.64 5.97
N LEU A 123 4.78 -8.70 6.45
CA LEU A 123 5.09 -9.30 7.75
C LEU A 123 6.46 -9.98 7.77
N ASP A 124 6.85 -10.64 6.68
CA ASP A 124 8.17 -11.28 6.56
C ASP A 124 9.28 -10.21 6.55
N GLU A 125 9.14 -9.14 5.76
CA GLU A 125 10.08 -8.02 5.71
C GLU A 125 10.19 -7.27 7.06
N LEU A 126 9.09 -7.17 7.80
CA LEU A 126 9.05 -6.58 9.14
C LEU A 126 9.47 -7.52 10.27
N ASN A 127 9.92 -8.75 9.96
CA ASN A 127 10.33 -9.79 10.91
C ASN A 127 9.21 -10.30 11.83
N TYR A 128 7.94 -10.19 11.43
CA TYR A 128 6.79 -10.76 12.13
C TYR A 128 6.50 -12.20 11.68
N SER A 129 7.49 -13.10 11.81
CA SER A 129 7.45 -14.47 11.27
C SER A 129 6.29 -15.32 11.81
N GLN A 130 5.87 -15.14 13.07
CA GLN A 130 4.76 -15.91 13.64
C GLN A 130 3.43 -15.49 13.00
N GLN A 131 3.20 -14.20 12.83
CA GLN A 131 1.99 -13.63 12.22
C GLN A 131 1.94 -13.99 10.73
N SER A 132 3.06 -13.91 10.03
CA SER A 132 3.18 -14.36 8.63
C SER A 132 2.76 -15.82 8.45
N LYS A 133 3.23 -16.74 9.33
CA LYS A 133 2.84 -18.15 9.30
C LYS A 133 1.33 -18.36 9.50
N LEU A 134 0.66 -17.54 10.30
CA LEU A 134 -0.79 -17.62 10.46
C LEU A 134 -1.52 -17.25 9.17
N ILE A 135 -1.10 -16.17 8.51
CA ILE A 135 -1.71 -15.75 7.23
C ILE A 135 -1.45 -16.78 6.12
N LYS A 136 -0.24 -17.35 6.05
CA LYS A 136 0.10 -18.42 5.06
C LYS A 136 -0.82 -19.64 5.12
N ARG A 137 -1.52 -19.88 6.24
CA ARG A 137 -2.51 -20.97 6.35
C ARG A 137 -3.85 -20.66 5.66
N LEU A 138 -4.07 -19.41 5.26
CA LEU A 138 -5.28 -18.96 4.57
C LEU A 138 -5.11 -18.98 3.03
N LEU A 139 -3.87 -19.11 2.56
CA LEU A 139 -3.49 -19.29 1.14
C LEU A 139 -3.56 -20.76 0.74
#